data_de82edf8099a3256cd957f3f095f9899
#
_entry.id   de82edf8099a3256cd957f3f095f9899
#
_cell.length_a   1.000
_cell.length_b   1.000
_cell.length_c   1.000
_cell.angle_alpha   90.00
_cell.angle_beta   90.00
_cell.angle_gamma   90.00
#
_symmetry.space_group_name_H-M   'P 1'
#
loop_
_entity.id
_entity.type
_entity.pdbx_description
1 polymer ?
#
loop_
_entity_poly.entity_id
_entity_poly.type
_entity_poly.pdbx_seq_one_letter_code
_entity_poly.pdbx_strand_id
1 'polypeptide(L)'
;SLFVTTVIDQARLDRAASLYTKERAASKGIDLHYVNTGSGDPVATLMEISGGNGYDDVVVMAPVPAVIQQADAILGFDGCLNFFSGPRNAEFSAPFNFYNVHYAAHHLVGTSGGNVDDMKEAIDLMGKGMDPAGLITHIGGLDAVIDTTLNLPNIPGGKKMIYTHLTMPLTAISDFAELGKTKPLYAELDRMVKAHNGLWNPEAETYLLAHPDEV
;
A
#
# COMPACT_ATOMS: atom_id res chain seq x y z
N SER A 1 -19.56 -5.49 -5.62
CA SER A 1 -18.86 -4.18 -5.60
C SER A 1 -17.69 -4.21 -6.56
N LEU A 2 -17.41 -3.08 -7.23
CA LEU A 2 -16.23 -2.88 -8.06
C LEU A 2 -15.12 -2.22 -7.20
N PHE A 3 -13.90 -2.74 -7.25
CA PHE A 3 -12.74 -2.16 -6.62
C PHE A 3 -11.58 -2.07 -7.61
N VAL A 4 -11.06 -0.87 -7.82
CA VAL A 4 -9.94 -0.64 -8.75
C VAL A 4 -8.78 0.00 -8.01
N THR A 5 -7.59 -0.57 -8.13
CA THR A 5 -6.35 0.05 -7.65
C THR A 5 -5.46 0.42 -8.82
N THR A 6 -4.90 1.61 -8.75
CA THR A 6 -4.09 2.18 -9.83
C THR A 6 -2.71 2.59 -9.33
N VAL A 7 -1.70 2.34 -10.13
CA VAL A 7 -0.35 2.84 -9.91
C VAL A 7 0.44 2.79 -11.22
N ILE A 8 1.49 3.60 -11.35
CA ILE A 8 2.37 3.61 -12.52
C ILE A 8 3.51 2.58 -12.44
N ASP A 9 3.75 2.00 -11.26
CA ASP A 9 4.81 1.02 -11.00
C ASP A 9 4.24 -0.40 -11.11
N GLN A 10 4.61 -1.12 -12.16
CA GLN A 10 4.12 -2.47 -12.43
C GLN A 10 4.50 -3.45 -11.31
N ALA A 11 5.69 -3.36 -10.75
CA ALA A 11 6.13 -4.27 -9.69
C ALA A 11 5.26 -4.14 -8.42
N ARG A 12 4.75 -2.95 -8.12
CA ARG A 12 3.79 -2.74 -7.04
C ARG A 12 2.43 -3.37 -7.33
N LEU A 13 1.95 -3.28 -8.58
CA LEU A 13 0.70 -3.95 -8.98
C LEU A 13 0.84 -5.46 -8.90
N ASP A 14 1.95 -6.02 -9.42
CA ASP A 14 2.21 -7.45 -9.41
C ASP A 14 2.28 -7.98 -7.97
N ARG A 15 2.95 -7.25 -7.08
CA ARG A 15 2.96 -7.60 -5.65
C ARG A 15 1.55 -7.54 -5.05
N ALA A 16 0.79 -6.50 -5.30
CA ALA A 16 -0.58 -6.39 -4.80
C ALA A 16 -1.44 -7.54 -5.31
N ALA A 17 -1.35 -7.86 -6.61
CA ALA A 17 -2.09 -8.95 -7.23
C ALA A 17 -1.71 -10.33 -6.69
N SER A 18 -0.45 -10.54 -6.30
CA SER A 18 -0.01 -11.79 -5.68
C SER A 18 -0.55 -11.99 -4.27
N LEU A 19 -0.81 -10.92 -3.53
CA LEU A 19 -1.33 -10.95 -2.16
C LEU A 19 -2.86 -10.93 -2.10
N TYR A 20 -3.47 -10.14 -2.96
CA TYR A 20 -4.93 -9.95 -3.02
C TYR A 20 -5.43 -10.38 -4.40
N THR A 21 -5.64 -11.69 -4.56
CA THR A 21 -5.99 -12.25 -5.86
C THR A 21 -7.43 -11.92 -6.26
N LYS A 22 -7.67 -11.85 -7.57
CA LYS A 22 -9.02 -11.62 -8.11
C LYS A 22 -10.01 -12.71 -7.68
N GLU A 23 -9.55 -13.95 -7.60
CA GLU A 23 -10.36 -15.11 -7.16
C GLU A 23 -10.81 -14.95 -5.71
N ARG A 24 -9.89 -14.52 -4.82
CA ARG A 24 -10.23 -14.24 -3.42
C ARG A 24 -11.20 -13.07 -3.30
N ALA A 25 -11.04 -12.02 -4.10
CA ALA A 25 -11.95 -10.90 -4.13
C ALA A 25 -13.33 -11.32 -4.64
N ALA A 26 -13.38 -12.08 -5.74
CA ALA A 26 -14.61 -12.59 -6.33
C ALA A 26 -15.39 -13.48 -5.36
N SER A 27 -14.72 -14.30 -4.54
CA SER A 27 -15.36 -15.10 -3.49
C SER A 27 -16.07 -14.28 -2.43
N LYS A 28 -15.76 -12.98 -2.34
CA LYS A 28 -16.40 -11.99 -1.45
C LYS A 28 -17.36 -11.04 -2.20
N GLY A 29 -17.67 -11.32 -3.47
CA GLY A 29 -18.53 -10.48 -4.31
C GLY A 29 -17.87 -9.17 -4.75
N ILE A 30 -16.53 -9.13 -4.80
CA ILE A 30 -15.76 -7.97 -5.23
C ILE A 30 -15.15 -8.25 -6.60
N ASP A 31 -15.45 -7.39 -7.58
CA ASP A 31 -14.76 -7.35 -8.87
C ASP A 31 -13.52 -6.46 -8.74
N LEU A 32 -12.34 -7.09 -8.71
CA LEU A 32 -11.07 -6.43 -8.40
C LEU A 32 -10.24 -6.21 -9.66
N HIS A 33 -9.83 -4.98 -9.90
CA HIS A 33 -8.98 -4.59 -11.02
C HIS A 33 -7.67 -3.95 -10.55
N TYR A 34 -6.58 -4.30 -11.24
CA TYR A 34 -5.25 -3.73 -11.12
C TYR A 34 -4.92 -3.01 -12.42
N VAL A 35 -4.76 -1.69 -12.38
CA VAL A 35 -4.58 -0.86 -13.58
C VAL A 35 -3.28 -0.07 -13.50
N ASN A 36 -2.39 -0.31 -14.45
CA ASN A 36 -1.20 0.54 -14.62
C ASN A 36 -1.59 1.79 -15.40
N THR A 37 -1.50 2.94 -14.73
CA THR A 37 -1.85 4.25 -15.30
C THR A 37 -0.64 5.00 -15.87
N GLY A 38 0.50 4.34 -16.01
CA GLY A 38 1.73 4.92 -16.57
C GLY A 38 1.72 5.07 -18.09
N SER A 39 0.73 4.49 -18.78
CA SER A 39 0.61 4.57 -20.25
C SER A 39 -0.85 4.61 -20.67
N GLY A 40 -1.10 5.09 -21.88
CA GLY A 40 -2.44 5.19 -22.46
C GLY A 40 -3.27 6.34 -21.86
N ASP A 41 -4.58 6.19 -21.92
CA ASP A 41 -5.55 7.11 -21.32
C ASP A 41 -6.15 6.47 -20.05
N PRO A 42 -5.68 6.85 -18.85
CA PRO A 42 -6.17 6.27 -17.61
C PRO A 42 -7.66 6.55 -17.36
N VAL A 43 -8.16 7.74 -17.74
CA VAL A 43 -9.55 8.11 -17.55
C VAL A 43 -10.47 7.21 -18.42
N ALA A 44 -10.14 7.07 -19.70
CA ALA A 44 -10.91 6.21 -20.61
C ALA A 44 -10.92 4.76 -20.09
N THR A 45 -9.76 4.21 -19.69
CA THR A 45 -9.66 2.86 -19.16
C THR A 45 -10.51 2.66 -17.90
N LEU A 46 -10.44 3.60 -16.95
CA LEU A 46 -11.18 3.51 -15.69
C LEU A 46 -12.69 3.66 -15.91
N MET A 47 -13.11 4.55 -16.82
CA MET A 47 -14.51 4.70 -17.19
C MET A 47 -15.06 3.47 -17.92
N GLU A 48 -14.27 2.81 -18.75
CA GLU A 48 -14.66 1.55 -19.38
C GLU A 48 -14.91 0.45 -18.32
N ILE A 49 -14.02 0.32 -17.34
CA ILE A 49 -14.15 -0.66 -16.23
C ILE A 49 -15.44 -0.41 -15.43
N SER A 50 -15.81 0.85 -15.19
CA SER A 50 -17.04 1.21 -14.47
C SER A 50 -18.30 1.15 -15.36
N GLY A 51 -18.17 0.75 -16.63
CA GLY A 51 -19.28 0.78 -17.59
C GLY A 51 -19.80 2.18 -17.89
N GLY A 52 -18.96 3.20 -17.77
CA GLY A 52 -19.30 4.60 -18.00
C GLY A 52 -19.98 5.32 -16.82
N ASN A 53 -20.22 4.63 -15.71
CA ASN A 53 -20.95 5.20 -14.56
C ASN A 53 -20.04 6.03 -13.62
N GLY A 54 -18.73 5.90 -13.74
CA GLY A 54 -17.77 6.46 -12.79
C GLY A 54 -17.70 5.66 -11.48
N TYR A 55 -17.17 6.29 -10.45
CA TYR A 55 -16.91 5.67 -9.15
C TYR A 55 -17.57 6.46 -8.02
N ASP A 56 -18.14 5.74 -7.06
CA ASP A 56 -18.78 6.35 -5.88
C ASP A 56 -17.72 6.97 -4.96
N ASP A 57 -16.58 6.29 -4.79
CA ASP A 57 -15.46 6.75 -3.95
C ASP A 57 -14.13 6.68 -4.71
N VAL A 58 -13.38 7.78 -4.71
CA VAL A 58 -12.04 7.85 -5.28
C VAL A 58 -11.06 8.38 -4.22
N VAL A 59 -10.09 7.55 -3.82
CA VAL A 59 -9.08 7.95 -2.83
C VAL A 59 -7.77 8.30 -3.53
N VAL A 60 -7.35 9.56 -3.42
CA VAL A 60 -6.11 10.07 -4.01
C VAL A 60 -4.96 9.94 -3.02
N MET A 61 -4.00 9.06 -3.36
CA MET A 61 -2.85 8.72 -2.51
C MET A 61 -1.53 9.40 -2.93
N ALA A 62 -1.53 10.16 -4.04
CA ALA A 62 -0.35 10.83 -4.56
C ALA A 62 -0.61 12.34 -4.73
N PRO A 63 0.25 13.23 -4.20
CA PRO A 63 0.08 14.66 -4.32
C PRO A 63 0.58 15.16 -5.70
N VAL A 64 -0.13 14.75 -6.75
CA VAL A 64 0.17 15.08 -8.15
C VAL A 64 -1.08 15.70 -8.78
N PRO A 65 -1.02 16.96 -9.31
CA PRO A 65 -2.18 17.63 -9.88
C PRO A 65 -2.91 16.82 -10.97
N ALA A 66 -2.17 16.14 -11.84
CA ALA A 66 -2.75 15.30 -12.89
C ALA A 66 -3.57 14.13 -12.33
N VAL A 67 -3.15 13.55 -11.18
CA VAL A 67 -3.91 12.46 -10.53
C VAL A 67 -5.22 12.99 -9.93
N ILE A 68 -5.23 14.23 -9.41
CA ILE A 68 -6.46 14.87 -8.92
C ILE A 68 -7.42 15.12 -10.07
N GLN A 69 -6.93 15.61 -11.22
CA GLN A 69 -7.75 15.83 -12.41
C GLN A 69 -8.32 14.52 -12.97
N GLN A 70 -7.54 13.45 -12.96
CA GLN A 70 -8.01 12.11 -13.32
C GLN A 70 -9.10 11.62 -12.35
N ALA A 71 -8.89 11.82 -11.06
CA ALA A 71 -9.85 11.44 -10.02
C ALA A 71 -11.18 12.18 -10.18
N ASP A 72 -11.14 13.50 -10.42
CA ASP A 72 -12.33 14.32 -10.73
C ASP A 72 -13.07 13.82 -11.97
N ALA A 73 -12.34 13.46 -13.02
CA ALA A 73 -12.91 13.02 -14.30
C ALA A 73 -13.59 11.64 -14.23
N ILE A 74 -13.30 10.83 -13.23
CA ILE A 74 -13.88 9.48 -13.07
C ILE A 74 -14.90 9.38 -11.95
N LEU A 75 -15.21 10.45 -11.23
CA LEU A 75 -16.29 10.43 -10.24
C LEU A 75 -17.64 10.17 -10.90
N GLY A 76 -18.42 9.30 -10.30
CA GLY A 76 -19.82 9.08 -10.64
C GLY A 76 -20.74 10.13 -10.03
N PHE A 77 -22.04 10.04 -10.31
CA PHE A 77 -23.04 10.89 -9.67
C PHE A 77 -23.04 10.70 -8.15
N ASP A 78 -23.07 11.77 -7.38
CA ASP A 78 -22.96 11.79 -5.92
C ASP A 78 -21.61 11.20 -5.39
N GLY A 79 -20.58 11.16 -6.25
CA GLY A 79 -19.29 10.56 -5.94
C GLY A 79 -18.42 11.42 -5.02
N CYS A 80 -17.58 10.75 -4.22
CA CYS A 80 -16.70 11.39 -3.24
C CYS A 80 -15.23 11.20 -3.60
N LEU A 81 -14.51 12.31 -3.83
CA LEU A 81 -13.05 12.33 -3.89
C LEU A 81 -12.48 12.59 -2.49
N ASN A 82 -11.75 11.62 -1.96
CA ASN A 82 -10.98 11.78 -0.73
C ASN A 82 -9.51 12.06 -1.07
N PHE A 83 -9.06 13.27 -0.79
CA PHE A 83 -7.66 13.65 -0.92
C PHE A 83 -6.90 13.27 0.36
N PHE A 84 -6.30 12.08 0.34
CA PHE A 84 -5.56 11.51 1.46
C PHE A 84 -4.05 11.82 1.41
N SER A 85 -3.52 12.15 0.25
CA SER A 85 -2.10 12.44 0.09
C SER A 85 -1.67 13.75 0.76
N GLY A 86 -0.50 13.74 1.42
CA GLY A 86 0.06 14.91 2.10
C GLY A 86 1.06 15.66 1.23
N PRO A 87 0.69 16.78 0.57
CA PRO A 87 1.64 17.61 -0.15
C PRO A 87 2.59 18.33 0.82
N ARG A 88 3.86 18.46 0.44
CA ARG A 88 4.87 19.18 1.23
C ARG A 88 4.82 20.71 1.04
N ASN A 89 4.26 21.15 -0.10
CA ASN A 89 4.15 22.56 -0.44
C ASN A 89 2.76 23.06 -0.07
N ALA A 90 2.68 24.11 0.76
CA ALA A 90 1.42 24.75 1.16
C ALA A 90 0.65 25.38 -0.02
N GLU A 91 1.35 25.75 -1.10
CA GLU A 91 0.78 26.30 -2.33
C GLU A 91 0.30 25.22 -3.31
N PHE A 92 0.35 23.93 -2.91
CA PHE A 92 -0.09 22.85 -3.78
C PHE A 92 -1.57 23.02 -4.15
N SER A 93 -1.85 23.00 -5.44
CA SER A 93 -3.21 23.17 -5.98
C SER A 93 -3.39 22.36 -7.26
N ALA A 94 -4.63 22.05 -7.58
CA ALA A 94 -5.02 21.40 -8.83
C ALA A 94 -6.38 21.92 -9.30
N PRO A 95 -6.65 21.97 -10.62
CA PRO A 95 -7.99 22.19 -11.14
C PRO A 95 -8.96 21.10 -10.67
N PHE A 96 -10.20 21.50 -10.38
CA PHE A 96 -11.31 20.62 -10.06
C PHE A 96 -12.58 21.16 -10.74
N ASN A 97 -13.46 20.28 -11.22
CA ASN A 97 -14.65 20.68 -11.97
C ASN A 97 -15.80 21.05 -11.04
N PHE A 98 -15.90 22.30 -10.66
CA PHE A 98 -16.99 22.81 -9.81
C PHE A 98 -18.38 22.80 -10.45
N TYR A 99 -18.47 22.65 -11.77
CA TYR A 99 -19.76 22.40 -12.43
C TYR A 99 -20.33 21.06 -11.95
N ASN A 100 -19.51 20.01 -11.88
CA ASN A 100 -19.92 18.70 -11.41
C ASN A 100 -20.20 18.68 -9.90
N VAL A 101 -19.51 19.51 -9.11
CA VAL A 101 -19.87 19.68 -7.68
C VAL A 101 -21.33 20.13 -7.54
N HIS A 102 -21.77 21.02 -8.42
CA HIS A 102 -23.16 21.53 -8.37
C HIS A 102 -24.18 20.57 -9.01
N TYR A 103 -23.88 20.08 -10.23
CA TYR A 103 -24.87 19.35 -11.04
C TYR A 103 -24.81 17.83 -10.90
N ALA A 104 -23.66 17.28 -10.54
CA ALA A 104 -23.48 15.85 -10.32
C ALA A 104 -23.29 15.50 -8.82
N ALA A 105 -23.49 16.48 -7.93
CA ALA A 105 -23.36 16.31 -6.49
C ALA A 105 -21.99 15.77 -6.04
N HIS A 106 -20.90 16.10 -6.74
CA HIS A 106 -19.57 15.62 -6.36
C HIS A 106 -19.16 16.19 -5.00
N HIS A 107 -18.56 15.35 -4.17
CA HIS A 107 -18.01 15.70 -2.88
C HIS A 107 -16.48 15.71 -2.94
N LEU A 108 -15.88 16.72 -2.28
CA LEU A 108 -14.42 16.79 -2.11
C LEU A 108 -14.13 16.84 -0.62
N VAL A 109 -13.45 15.81 -0.12
CA VAL A 109 -13.07 15.70 1.28
C VAL A 109 -11.57 15.49 1.41
N GLY A 110 -11.02 15.82 2.57
CA GLY A 110 -9.61 15.59 2.88
C GLY A 110 -9.46 14.94 4.23
N THR A 111 -8.44 14.11 4.35
CA THR A 111 -8.07 13.46 5.60
C THR A 111 -6.59 13.66 5.88
N SER A 112 -6.23 13.92 7.12
CA SER A 112 -4.85 14.08 7.55
C SER A 112 -4.61 13.33 8.84
N GLY A 113 -3.77 12.29 8.75
CA GLY A 113 -3.41 11.47 9.90
C GLY A 113 -4.58 10.69 10.49
N GLY A 114 -4.30 9.99 11.57
CA GLY A 114 -5.30 9.33 12.40
C GLY A 114 -5.18 9.78 13.84
N ASN A 115 -6.19 9.52 14.62
CA ASN A 115 -6.21 9.72 16.05
C ASN A 115 -6.13 8.39 16.81
N VAL A 116 -6.24 8.42 18.14
CA VAL A 116 -6.17 7.20 18.97
C VAL A 116 -7.33 6.24 18.71
N ASP A 117 -8.50 6.75 18.33
CA ASP A 117 -9.65 5.89 18.06
C ASP A 117 -9.50 5.16 16.73
N ASP A 118 -8.92 5.81 15.71
CA ASP A 118 -8.53 5.15 14.45
C ASP A 118 -7.51 4.02 14.69
N MET A 119 -6.57 4.21 15.63
CA MET A 119 -5.61 3.17 16.01
C MET A 119 -6.30 1.97 16.69
N LYS A 120 -7.28 2.23 17.56
CA LYS A 120 -8.08 1.16 18.19
C LYS A 120 -8.90 0.41 17.15
N GLU A 121 -9.51 1.12 16.22
CA GLU A 121 -10.26 0.50 15.12
C GLU A 121 -9.35 -0.37 14.24
N ALA A 122 -8.14 0.09 13.94
CA ALA A 122 -7.16 -0.70 13.20
C ALA A 122 -6.81 -2.02 13.92
N ILE A 123 -6.61 -1.98 15.25
CA ILE A 123 -6.35 -3.15 16.07
C ILE A 123 -7.57 -4.11 16.06
N ASP A 124 -8.77 -3.57 16.17
CA ASP A 124 -10.01 -4.36 16.10
C ASP A 124 -10.19 -5.04 14.74
N LEU A 125 -9.84 -4.33 13.65
CA LEU A 125 -9.86 -4.89 12.30
C LEU A 125 -8.82 -6.00 12.13
N MET A 126 -7.62 -5.84 12.69
CA MET A 126 -6.62 -6.91 12.73
C MET A 126 -7.13 -8.14 13.48
N GLY A 127 -7.81 -7.95 14.62
CA GLY A 127 -8.48 -9.01 15.35
C GLY A 127 -9.59 -9.73 14.56
N LYS A 128 -10.18 -9.06 13.57
CA LYS A 128 -11.19 -9.60 12.65
C LYS A 128 -10.58 -10.22 11.38
N GLY A 129 -9.24 -10.30 11.29
CA GLY A 129 -8.54 -10.98 10.21
C GLY A 129 -8.01 -10.05 9.10
N MET A 130 -7.97 -8.73 9.32
CA MET A 130 -7.18 -7.85 8.48
C MET A 130 -5.69 -8.09 8.76
N ASP A 131 -4.94 -8.51 7.74
CA ASP A 131 -3.51 -8.76 7.87
C ASP A 131 -2.70 -7.62 7.22
N PRO A 132 -2.00 -6.76 8.00
CA PRO A 132 -1.16 -5.71 7.48
C PRO A 132 0.22 -6.19 7.04
N ALA A 133 0.57 -7.47 7.20
CA ALA A 133 1.90 -8.01 6.88
C ALA A 133 2.29 -7.80 5.41
N GLY A 134 1.31 -7.71 4.51
CA GLY A 134 1.55 -7.37 3.10
C GLY A 134 2.26 -6.02 2.87
N LEU A 135 2.17 -5.11 3.84
CA LEU A 135 2.85 -3.81 3.78
C LEU A 135 4.34 -3.91 4.18
N ILE A 136 4.75 -4.92 4.95
CA ILE A 136 6.12 -5.08 5.45
C ILE A 136 6.99 -5.66 4.34
N THR A 137 8.06 -4.96 3.98
CA THR A 137 9.00 -5.40 2.94
C THR A 137 10.43 -5.53 3.44
N HIS A 138 10.73 -4.89 4.57
CA HIS A 138 12.05 -4.92 5.18
C HIS A 138 11.93 -5.07 6.70
N ILE A 139 12.93 -5.69 7.29
CA ILE A 139 13.12 -5.73 8.74
C ILE A 139 14.52 -5.22 9.08
N GLY A 140 14.70 -4.70 10.28
CA GLY A 140 16.00 -4.22 10.75
C GLY A 140 16.03 -4.00 12.24
N GLY A 141 17.21 -3.75 12.79
CA GLY A 141 17.44 -3.38 14.18
C GLY A 141 17.44 -1.87 14.42
N LEU A 142 17.56 -1.50 15.67
CA LEU A 142 17.57 -0.09 16.09
C LEU A 142 18.74 0.70 15.47
N ASP A 143 19.88 0.05 15.28
CA ASP A 143 21.08 0.61 14.67
C ASP A 143 20.89 1.02 13.19
N ALA A 144 19.97 0.38 12.49
CA ALA A 144 19.65 0.72 11.10
C ALA A 144 18.74 1.96 10.94
N VAL A 145 18.17 2.51 12.01
CA VAL A 145 17.12 3.55 11.94
C VAL A 145 17.61 4.83 11.27
N ILE A 146 18.82 5.30 11.64
CA ILE A 146 19.33 6.58 11.14
C ILE A 146 19.50 6.52 9.63
N ASP A 147 20.25 5.53 9.14
CA ASP A 147 20.51 5.37 7.71
C ASP A 147 19.23 5.08 6.92
N THR A 148 18.34 4.27 7.48
CA THR A 148 17.01 3.99 6.88
C THR A 148 16.20 5.27 6.72
N THR A 149 16.16 6.11 7.76
CA THR A 149 15.36 7.35 7.75
C THR A 149 15.91 8.35 6.75
N LEU A 150 17.21 8.55 6.72
CA LEU A 150 17.87 9.49 5.81
C LEU A 150 17.77 9.05 4.35
N ASN A 151 17.76 7.75 4.08
CA ASN A 151 17.73 7.19 2.74
C ASN A 151 16.33 6.68 2.33
N LEU A 152 15.31 6.87 3.14
CA LEU A 152 13.98 6.32 2.92
C LEU A 152 13.40 6.54 1.52
N PRO A 153 13.58 7.71 0.87
CA PRO A 153 13.11 7.92 -0.51
C PRO A 153 13.76 7.00 -1.55
N ASN A 154 14.94 6.49 -1.27
CA ASN A 154 15.73 5.64 -2.18
C ASN A 154 15.57 4.13 -1.87
N ILE A 155 14.92 3.76 -0.76
CA ILE A 155 14.69 2.37 -0.38
C ILE A 155 13.35 1.90 -0.95
N PRO A 156 13.32 0.98 -1.91
CA PRO A 156 12.09 0.53 -2.54
C PRO A 156 11.17 -0.22 -1.55
N GLY A 157 9.96 -0.52 -2.02
CA GLY A 157 9.01 -1.35 -1.28
C GLY A 157 8.13 -0.58 -0.29
N GLY A 158 7.52 -1.32 0.63
CA GLY A 158 6.55 -0.83 1.62
C GLY A 158 7.18 -0.42 2.95
N LYS A 159 6.57 -0.86 4.04
CA LYS A 159 6.99 -0.54 5.41
C LYS A 159 8.29 -1.25 5.80
N LYS A 160 9.09 -0.57 6.62
CA LYS A 160 10.31 -1.08 7.26
C LYS A 160 9.99 -1.30 8.73
N MET A 161 10.02 -2.55 9.18
CA MET A 161 9.79 -2.91 10.57
C MET A 161 11.12 -2.90 11.32
N ILE A 162 11.18 -2.15 12.39
CA ILE A 162 12.40 -2.01 13.21
C ILE A 162 12.18 -2.64 14.58
N TYR A 163 13.04 -3.57 14.94
CA TYR A 163 13.09 -4.20 16.26
C TYR A 163 14.07 -3.45 17.15
N THR A 164 13.55 -2.74 18.14
CA THR A 164 14.32 -1.80 18.95
C THR A 164 15.37 -2.43 19.87
N HIS A 165 15.30 -3.74 20.05
CA HIS A 165 16.23 -4.51 20.89
C HIS A 165 17.14 -5.44 20.08
N LEU A 166 17.15 -5.30 18.75
CA LEU A 166 18.09 -6.00 17.88
C LEU A 166 19.12 -5.03 17.29
N THR A 167 20.30 -5.57 17.00
CA THR A 167 21.31 -4.97 16.12
C THR A 167 21.27 -5.74 14.81
N MET A 168 20.77 -5.12 13.76
CA MET A 168 20.52 -5.76 12.48
C MET A 168 20.48 -4.72 11.37
N PRO A 169 21.25 -4.89 10.28
CA PRO A 169 21.13 -4.00 9.12
C PRO A 169 19.73 -4.10 8.54
N LEU A 170 19.24 -2.99 7.93
CA LEU A 170 17.98 -3.05 7.21
C LEU A 170 18.07 -4.06 6.08
N THR A 171 17.26 -5.10 6.13
CA THR A 171 17.29 -6.24 5.22
C THR A 171 15.95 -6.40 4.52
N ALA A 172 15.94 -6.46 3.19
CA ALA A 172 14.73 -6.76 2.44
C ALA A 172 14.35 -8.24 2.62
N ILE A 173 13.06 -8.50 2.81
CA ILE A 173 12.55 -9.87 2.91
C ILE A 173 12.85 -10.66 1.63
N SER A 174 12.86 -9.99 0.48
CA SER A 174 13.23 -10.60 -0.82
C SER A 174 14.67 -11.10 -0.88
N ASP A 175 15.56 -10.61 -0.02
CA ASP A 175 16.98 -10.93 -0.03
C ASP A 175 17.32 -12.15 0.85
N PHE A 176 16.35 -12.65 1.63
CA PHE A 176 16.57 -13.78 2.54
C PHE A 176 17.08 -15.02 1.85
N ALA A 177 16.56 -15.34 0.67
CA ALA A 177 17.02 -16.49 -0.09
C ALA A 177 18.50 -16.42 -0.50
N GLU A 178 18.97 -15.23 -0.83
CA GLU A 178 20.39 -15.00 -1.19
C GLU A 178 21.27 -15.01 0.06
N LEU A 179 20.89 -14.26 1.10
CA LEU A 179 21.61 -14.20 2.36
C LEU A 179 21.67 -15.56 3.06
N GLY A 180 20.63 -16.37 2.92
CA GLY A 180 20.54 -17.72 3.48
C GLY A 180 21.54 -18.71 2.90
N LYS A 181 22.18 -18.41 1.76
CA LYS A 181 23.27 -19.24 1.22
C LYS A 181 24.52 -19.24 2.11
N THR A 182 24.70 -18.19 2.90
CA THR A 182 25.89 -18.02 3.76
C THR A 182 25.56 -17.88 5.24
N LYS A 183 24.35 -17.47 5.58
CA LYS A 183 23.89 -17.26 6.96
C LYS A 183 22.64 -18.12 7.23
N PRO A 184 22.75 -19.15 8.11
CA PRO A 184 21.65 -20.07 8.41
C PRO A 184 20.35 -19.38 8.88
N LEU A 185 20.48 -18.29 9.66
CA LEU A 185 19.33 -17.50 10.11
C LEU A 185 18.42 -17.11 8.94
N TYR A 186 18.98 -16.53 7.88
CA TYR A 186 18.18 -16.07 6.74
C TYR A 186 17.62 -17.23 5.91
N ALA A 187 18.27 -18.39 5.91
CA ALA A 187 17.71 -19.58 5.25
C ALA A 187 16.41 -20.04 5.95
N GLU A 188 16.38 -20.03 7.28
CA GLU A 188 15.19 -20.38 8.05
C GLU A 188 14.11 -19.29 7.94
N LEU A 189 14.48 -18.00 7.99
CA LEU A 189 13.54 -16.92 7.77
C LEU A 189 12.93 -16.98 6.37
N ASP A 190 13.70 -17.27 5.32
CA ASP A 190 13.21 -17.46 3.96
C ASP A 190 12.18 -18.60 3.87
N ARG A 191 12.48 -19.73 4.51
CA ARG A 191 11.57 -20.88 4.58
C ARG A 191 10.23 -20.51 5.23
N MET A 192 10.28 -19.81 6.39
CA MET A 192 9.09 -19.41 7.12
C MET A 192 8.26 -18.38 6.35
N VAL A 193 8.91 -17.39 5.75
CA VAL A 193 8.24 -16.37 4.93
C VAL A 193 7.60 -17.01 3.69
N LYS A 194 8.28 -17.92 2.99
CA LYS A 194 7.73 -18.65 1.84
C LYS A 194 6.51 -19.49 2.21
N ALA A 195 6.51 -20.13 3.38
CA ALA A 195 5.35 -20.89 3.89
C ALA A 195 4.13 -19.98 4.12
N HIS A 196 4.32 -18.68 4.29
CA HIS A 196 3.29 -17.67 4.49
C HIS A 196 3.14 -16.71 3.28
N ASN A 197 3.23 -17.23 2.06
CA ASN A 197 3.05 -16.47 0.81
C ASN A 197 4.00 -15.28 0.64
N GLY A 198 5.22 -15.37 1.14
CA GLY A 198 6.22 -14.30 1.07
C GLY A 198 6.00 -13.18 2.09
N LEU A 199 5.15 -13.37 3.09
CA LEU A 199 4.85 -12.37 4.10
C LEU A 199 5.64 -12.58 5.39
N TRP A 200 6.04 -11.47 6.00
CA TRP A 200 6.52 -11.48 7.38
C TRP A 200 5.41 -11.98 8.31
N ASN A 201 5.74 -12.83 9.26
CA ASN A 201 4.74 -13.54 10.05
C ASN A 201 5.25 -13.82 11.47
N PRO A 202 4.38 -14.17 12.43
CA PRO A 202 4.76 -14.40 13.82
C PRO A 202 5.76 -15.53 14.04
N GLU A 203 5.78 -16.56 13.18
CA GLU A 203 6.76 -17.65 13.27
C GLU A 203 8.17 -17.14 12.96
N ALA A 204 8.32 -16.39 11.84
CA ALA A 204 9.58 -15.79 11.46
C ALA A 204 10.07 -14.75 12.48
N GLU A 205 9.16 -13.94 13.02
CA GLU A 205 9.46 -12.98 14.08
C GLU A 205 9.98 -13.68 15.34
N THR A 206 9.26 -14.69 15.81
CA THR A 206 9.67 -15.46 17.01
C THR A 206 11.04 -16.09 16.82
N TYR A 207 11.30 -16.63 15.63
CA TYR A 207 12.59 -17.23 15.31
C TYR A 207 13.71 -16.19 15.30
N LEU A 208 13.51 -15.05 14.64
CA LEU A 208 14.49 -13.96 14.63
C LEU A 208 14.82 -13.48 16.03
N LEU A 209 13.81 -13.25 16.88
CA LEU A 209 13.98 -12.75 18.23
C LEU A 209 14.67 -13.76 19.17
N ALA A 210 14.60 -15.05 18.87
CA ALA A 210 15.31 -16.11 19.60
C ALA A 210 16.78 -16.26 19.17
N HIS A 211 17.20 -15.67 18.04
CA HIS A 211 18.54 -15.80 17.48
C HIS A 211 19.20 -14.43 17.18
N PRO A 212 19.24 -13.50 18.14
CA PRO A 212 19.70 -12.13 17.91
C PRO A 212 21.19 -12.03 17.55
N ASP A 213 21.99 -13.02 17.97
CA ASP A 213 23.44 -13.05 17.74
C ASP A 213 23.83 -13.64 16.37
N GLU A 214 22.87 -14.14 15.61
CA GLU A 214 23.09 -14.78 14.29
C GLU A 214 22.87 -13.84 13.10
N VAL A 215 22.51 -12.59 13.36
CA VAL A 215 22.16 -11.58 12.35
C VAL A 215 23.34 -11.10 11.51
#